data_bc76ae041be9439dc764f0d3ab225df9
#
_entry.id   bc76ae041be9439dc764f0d3ab225df9
#
_cell.length_a   1.000
_cell.length_b   1.000
_cell.length_c   1.000
_cell.angle_alpha   90.00
_cell.angle_beta   90.00
_cell.angle_gamma   90.00
#
_symmetry.space_group_name_H-M   'P 1'
#
loop_
_entity.id
_entity.type
_entity.pdbx_description
1 polymer ?
#
loop_
_entity_poly.entity_id
_entity_poly.type
_entity_poly.pdbx_seq_one_letter_code
_entity_poly.pdbx_strand_id
1 'polypeptide(L)'
;MKPSPLILVVDDNEAGRLLVSTVLQFDGFRVEVAGSAEEVLEGLSAYTPDLILMDVQLPGQDGLSLTRQLKANPATTAIPVIALTAHAMRGDKELAFAAGCIGYIAKPVNTRTLGDQVREFLPPEPLEAAQSGI
;
A
#
# COMPACT_ATOMS: atom_id res chain seq x y z
N MET A 1 -4.20 20.76 -11.94
CA MET A 1 -3.78 19.37 -12.21
C MET A 1 -3.45 18.66 -10.90
N LYS A 2 -3.98 17.49 -10.71
CA LYS A 2 -3.71 16.75 -9.48
C LYS A 2 -2.36 16.06 -9.54
N PRO A 3 -1.61 16.02 -8.45
CA PRO A 3 -0.39 15.23 -8.41
C PRO A 3 -0.72 13.75 -8.52
N SER A 4 0.24 12.99 -9.01
CA SER A 4 0.10 11.54 -9.07
C SER A 4 -0.08 10.97 -7.65
N PRO A 5 -0.86 9.90 -7.50
CA PRO A 5 -1.00 9.26 -6.20
C PRO A 5 0.34 8.80 -5.65
N LEU A 6 0.50 8.90 -4.35
CA LEU A 6 1.69 8.46 -3.65
C LEU A 6 1.44 7.10 -3.02
N ILE A 7 2.25 6.13 -3.39
CA ILE A 7 2.13 4.76 -2.88
C ILE A 7 3.33 4.49 -1.98
N LEU A 8 3.08 4.01 -0.78
CA LEU A 8 4.14 3.53 0.10
C LEU A 8 4.27 2.03 -0.09
N VAL A 9 5.44 1.58 -0.51
CA VAL A 9 5.71 0.15 -0.71
C VAL A 9 6.53 -0.35 0.47
N VAL A 10 5.98 -1.30 1.20
CA VAL A 10 6.61 -1.86 2.40
C VAL A 10 6.97 -3.30 2.15
N ASP A 11 8.27 -3.58 2.05
CA ASP A 11 8.79 -4.91 1.79
C ASP A 11 10.23 -4.95 2.29
N ASP A 12 10.58 -5.94 3.09
CA ASP A 12 11.94 -6.06 3.61
C ASP A 12 12.91 -6.58 2.56
N ASN A 13 12.43 -7.18 1.50
CA ASN A 13 13.26 -7.67 0.40
C ASN A 13 13.56 -6.52 -0.55
N GLU A 14 14.83 -6.14 -0.63
CA GLU A 14 15.24 -5.01 -1.45
C GLU A 14 14.90 -5.18 -2.92
N ALA A 15 15.14 -6.39 -3.46
CA ALA A 15 14.85 -6.65 -4.87
C ALA A 15 13.35 -6.58 -5.17
N GLY A 16 12.53 -7.13 -4.28
CA GLY A 16 11.08 -7.07 -4.44
C GLY A 16 10.56 -5.64 -4.33
N ARG A 17 11.10 -4.91 -3.38
CA ARG A 17 10.74 -3.50 -3.18
C ARG A 17 11.09 -2.67 -4.41
N LEU A 18 12.29 -2.90 -4.97
CA LEU A 18 12.73 -2.19 -6.17
C LEU A 18 11.84 -2.54 -7.37
N LEU A 19 11.51 -3.81 -7.52
CA LEU A 19 10.65 -4.23 -8.64
C LEU A 19 9.29 -3.54 -8.57
N VAL A 20 8.64 -3.60 -7.43
CA VAL A 20 7.31 -3.02 -7.27
C VAL A 20 7.36 -1.50 -7.47
N SER A 21 8.34 -0.84 -6.84
CA SER A 21 8.43 0.61 -6.98
C SER A 21 8.73 1.05 -8.42
N THR A 22 9.58 0.31 -9.12
CA THR A 22 9.91 0.63 -10.51
C THR A 22 8.68 0.50 -11.40
N VAL A 23 7.93 -0.58 -11.24
CA VAL A 23 6.72 -0.81 -12.02
C VAL A 23 5.70 0.29 -11.77
N LEU A 24 5.48 0.64 -10.50
CA LEU A 24 4.51 1.67 -10.17
C LEU A 24 4.94 3.05 -10.67
N GLN A 25 6.22 3.38 -10.57
CA GLN A 25 6.72 4.64 -11.10
C GLN A 25 6.52 4.72 -12.61
N PHE A 26 6.78 3.61 -13.30
CA PHE A 26 6.55 3.54 -14.74
C PHE A 26 5.08 3.77 -15.09
N ASP A 27 4.18 3.32 -14.23
CA ASP A 27 2.74 3.48 -14.42
C ASP A 27 2.22 4.84 -13.96
N GLY A 28 3.10 5.75 -13.56
CA GLY A 28 2.73 7.12 -13.25
C GLY A 28 2.49 7.42 -11.78
N PHE A 29 2.78 6.49 -10.90
CA PHE A 29 2.65 6.74 -9.45
C PHE A 29 3.93 7.35 -8.89
N ARG A 30 3.77 8.14 -7.82
CA ARG A 30 4.90 8.50 -6.97
C ARG A 30 5.05 7.39 -5.95
N VAL A 31 6.27 7.04 -5.58
CA VAL A 31 6.52 5.92 -4.69
C VAL A 31 7.50 6.30 -3.60
N GLU A 32 7.16 5.95 -2.37
CA GLU A 32 8.09 5.92 -1.25
C GLU A 32 8.24 4.46 -0.82
N VAL A 33 9.34 4.13 -0.20
CA VAL A 33 9.61 2.75 0.19
C VAL A 33 9.98 2.66 1.67
N ALA A 34 9.71 1.50 2.26
CA ALA A 34 10.10 1.20 3.63
C ALA A 34 10.40 -0.28 3.74
N GLY A 35 11.44 -0.63 4.46
CA GLY A 35 11.86 -2.02 4.64
C GLY A 35 11.51 -2.59 6.00
N SER A 36 10.90 -1.81 6.89
CA SER A 36 10.59 -2.25 8.24
C SER A 36 9.44 -1.42 8.80
N ALA A 37 8.88 -1.88 9.92
CA ALA A 37 7.84 -1.13 10.62
C ALA A 37 8.35 0.24 11.07
N GLU A 38 9.59 0.31 11.54
CA GLU A 38 10.18 1.58 11.96
C GLU A 38 10.24 2.58 10.82
N GLU A 39 10.68 2.12 9.64
CA GLU A 39 10.74 3.00 8.47
C GLU A 39 9.37 3.46 8.03
N VAL A 40 8.36 2.59 8.16
CA VAL A 40 6.98 3.00 7.86
C VAL A 40 6.56 4.14 8.77
N LEU A 41 6.76 3.99 10.08
CA LEU A 41 6.34 5.00 11.04
C LEU A 41 7.10 6.32 10.85
N GLU A 42 8.39 6.25 10.56
CA GLU A 42 9.18 7.44 10.24
C GLU A 42 8.64 8.14 9.00
N GLY A 43 8.36 7.37 7.95
CA GLY A 43 7.84 7.93 6.71
C GLY A 43 6.49 8.60 6.91
N LEU A 44 5.60 7.98 7.67
CA LEU A 44 4.25 8.52 7.89
C LEU A 44 4.26 9.81 8.72
N SER A 45 5.36 10.10 9.41
CA SER A 45 5.49 11.39 10.07
C SER A 45 5.92 12.49 9.10
N ALA A 46 6.43 12.12 7.94
CA ALA A 46 6.92 13.07 6.94
C ALA A 46 5.96 13.26 5.77
N TYR A 47 5.15 12.26 5.45
CA TYR A 47 4.21 12.33 4.32
C TYR A 47 3.02 11.42 4.59
N THR A 48 1.94 11.68 3.85
CA THR A 48 0.74 10.83 3.92
C THR A 48 0.55 10.18 2.56
N PRO A 49 0.75 8.87 2.44
CA PRO A 49 0.52 8.18 1.17
C PRO A 49 -0.97 8.05 0.89
N ASP A 50 -1.29 7.89 -0.37
CA ASP A 50 -2.67 7.62 -0.79
C ASP A 50 -3.04 6.16 -0.61
N LEU A 51 -2.04 5.28 -0.56
CA LEU A 51 -2.24 3.85 -0.39
C LEU A 51 -0.93 3.22 0.09
N ILE A 52 -1.04 2.18 0.90
CA ILE A 52 0.12 1.42 1.36
C ILE A 52 0.02 0.00 0.83
N LEU A 53 1.09 -0.46 0.16
CA LEU A 53 1.27 -1.88 -0.16
C LEU A 53 2.11 -2.48 0.96
N MET A 54 1.51 -3.35 1.75
CA MET A 54 2.10 -3.85 2.97
C MET A 54 2.45 -5.33 2.85
N ASP A 55 3.75 -5.65 2.85
CA ASP A 55 4.17 -7.04 2.94
C ASP A 55 3.73 -7.60 4.28
N VAL A 56 3.08 -8.76 4.28
CA VAL A 56 2.65 -9.38 5.54
C VAL A 56 3.83 -9.93 6.34
N GLN A 57 4.96 -10.18 5.70
CA GLN A 57 6.14 -10.71 6.38
C GLN A 57 7.23 -9.65 6.49
N LEU A 58 7.33 -9.03 7.66
CA LEU A 58 8.36 -8.04 7.95
C LEU A 58 9.20 -8.52 9.12
N PRO A 59 10.49 -8.14 9.17
CA PRO A 59 11.33 -8.51 10.31
C PRO A 59 10.86 -7.81 11.59
N GLY A 60 10.82 -8.55 12.67
CA GLY A 60 10.50 -8.01 13.99
C GLY A 60 9.03 -7.76 14.25
N GLN A 61 8.24 -7.51 13.23
CA GLN A 61 6.81 -7.28 13.38
C GLN A 61 6.14 -7.63 12.05
N ASP A 62 5.10 -8.46 12.07
CA ASP A 62 4.44 -8.80 10.83
C ASP A 62 3.62 -7.60 10.31
N GLY A 63 3.41 -7.58 8.99
CA GLY A 63 2.73 -6.46 8.35
C GLY A 63 1.29 -6.30 8.79
N LEU A 64 0.62 -7.38 9.18
CA LEU A 64 -0.76 -7.30 9.63
C LEU A 64 -0.84 -6.66 11.01
N SER A 65 0.11 -6.96 11.90
CA SER A 65 0.17 -6.28 13.20
C SER A 65 0.40 -4.79 13.02
N LEU A 66 1.28 -4.42 12.11
CA LEU A 66 1.51 -3.01 11.80
C LEU A 66 0.26 -2.38 11.22
N THR A 67 -0.45 -3.09 10.34
CA THR A 67 -1.71 -2.58 9.78
C THR A 67 -2.74 -2.31 10.88
N ARG A 68 -2.89 -3.21 11.84
CA ARG A 68 -3.80 -2.99 12.97
C ARG A 68 -3.42 -1.73 13.73
N GLN A 69 -2.12 -1.54 13.95
CA GLN A 69 -1.61 -0.36 14.64
C GLN A 69 -1.97 0.91 13.89
N LEU A 70 -1.77 0.91 12.56
CA LEU A 70 -2.10 2.06 11.75
C LEU A 70 -3.61 2.34 11.74
N LYS A 71 -4.42 1.30 11.70
CA LYS A 71 -5.88 1.46 11.70
C LYS A 71 -6.43 1.92 13.03
N ALA A 72 -5.70 1.64 14.12
CA ALA A 72 -6.09 2.11 15.45
C ALA A 72 -5.71 3.58 15.70
N ASN A 73 -4.87 4.15 14.86
CA ASN A 73 -4.40 5.53 15.03
C ASN A 73 -5.23 6.47 14.15
N PRO A 74 -5.91 7.46 14.74
CA PRO A 74 -6.74 8.39 13.95
C PRO A 74 -5.98 9.11 12.85
N ALA A 75 -4.67 9.32 13.01
CA ALA A 75 -3.86 10.01 12.01
C ALA A 75 -3.64 9.17 10.76
N THR A 76 -3.74 7.85 10.85
CA THR A 76 -3.43 6.95 9.75
C THR A 76 -4.57 6.01 9.38
N THR A 77 -5.65 6.01 10.15
CA THR A 77 -6.74 5.06 9.95
C THR A 77 -7.40 5.15 8.58
N ALA A 78 -7.37 6.33 7.96
CA ALA A 78 -8.02 6.54 6.67
C ALA A 78 -7.18 6.07 5.48
N ILE A 79 -5.89 5.75 5.69
CA ILE A 79 -5.02 5.33 4.60
C ILE A 79 -5.33 3.89 4.22
N PRO A 80 -5.74 3.63 2.97
CA PRO A 80 -6.02 2.24 2.57
C PRO A 80 -4.74 1.41 2.54
N VAL A 81 -4.85 0.18 3.03
CA VAL A 81 -3.73 -0.76 3.08
C VAL A 81 -4.09 -2.01 2.29
N ILE A 82 -3.20 -2.39 1.38
CA ILE A 82 -3.32 -3.61 0.58
C ILE A 82 -2.22 -4.56 1.03
N ALA A 83 -2.59 -5.78 1.37
CA ALA A 83 -1.60 -6.78 1.78
C ALA A 83 -0.89 -7.36 0.56
N LEU A 84 0.45 -7.46 0.65
CA LEU A 84 1.22 -8.24 -0.31
C LEU A 84 1.55 -9.56 0.37
N THR A 85 1.14 -10.67 -0.23
CA THR A 85 1.31 -11.96 0.42
C THR A 85 1.79 -13.01 -0.56
N ALA A 86 2.78 -13.80 -0.12
CA ALA A 86 3.24 -14.96 -0.87
C ALA A 86 2.29 -16.14 -0.72
N HIS A 87 1.38 -16.07 0.25
CA HIS A 87 0.48 -17.16 0.58
C HIS A 87 -0.97 -16.69 0.52
N ALA A 88 -1.46 -16.43 -0.70
CA ALA A 88 -2.83 -15.96 -0.89
C ALA A 88 -3.82 -17.12 -0.81
N MET A 89 -3.58 -18.04 0.11
CA MET A 89 -4.44 -19.18 0.35
C MET A 89 -5.53 -18.78 1.34
N ARG A 90 -6.51 -19.67 1.48
CA ARG A 90 -7.57 -19.41 2.46
C ARG A 90 -6.98 -19.18 3.84
N GLY A 91 -7.58 -18.29 4.57
CA GLY A 91 -7.10 -17.88 5.88
C GLY A 91 -6.26 -16.61 5.82
N ASP A 92 -5.39 -16.49 4.84
CA ASP A 92 -4.53 -15.30 4.72
C ASP A 92 -5.34 -14.08 4.33
N LYS A 93 -6.31 -14.24 3.44
CA LYS A 93 -7.18 -13.12 3.06
C LYS A 93 -8.02 -12.65 4.23
N GLU A 94 -8.60 -13.59 4.96
CA GLU A 94 -9.42 -13.26 6.11
C GLU A 94 -8.60 -12.54 7.17
N LEU A 95 -7.35 -12.98 7.40
CA LEU A 95 -6.47 -12.32 8.35
C LEU A 95 -6.14 -10.89 7.91
N ALA A 96 -5.90 -10.71 6.61
CA ALA A 96 -5.62 -9.38 6.08
C ALA A 96 -6.81 -8.45 6.27
N PHE A 97 -8.02 -8.90 5.92
CA PHE A 97 -9.22 -8.08 6.10
C PHE A 97 -9.49 -7.81 7.58
N ALA A 98 -9.28 -8.81 8.44
CA ALA A 98 -9.47 -8.62 9.88
C ALA A 98 -8.50 -7.58 10.45
N ALA A 99 -7.31 -7.47 9.86
CA ALA A 99 -6.32 -6.47 10.29
C ALA A 99 -6.65 -5.07 9.79
N GLY A 100 -7.55 -4.94 8.83
CA GLY A 100 -7.95 -3.66 8.29
C GLY A 100 -7.51 -3.39 6.86
N CYS A 101 -6.91 -4.38 6.19
CA CYS A 101 -6.60 -4.25 4.77
C CYS A 101 -7.89 -4.23 3.95
N ILE A 102 -7.90 -3.45 2.87
CA ILE A 102 -9.06 -3.41 1.98
C ILE A 102 -8.94 -4.38 0.82
N GLY A 103 -7.79 -5.01 0.66
CA GLY A 103 -7.56 -6.01 -0.37
C GLY A 103 -6.22 -6.67 -0.19
N TYR A 104 -5.87 -7.51 -1.14
CA TYR A 104 -4.57 -8.18 -1.14
C TYR A 104 -4.09 -8.37 -2.57
N ILE A 105 -2.77 -8.51 -2.71
CA ILE A 105 -2.15 -8.82 -3.98
C ILE A 105 -1.19 -9.97 -3.72
N ALA A 106 -1.31 -11.05 -4.49
CA ALA A 106 -0.46 -12.22 -4.33
C ALA A 106 0.93 -11.97 -4.92
N LYS A 107 1.94 -12.50 -4.26
CA LYS A 107 3.30 -12.55 -4.80
C LYS A 107 3.50 -13.86 -5.54
N PRO A 108 4.28 -13.89 -6.60
CA PRO A 108 4.97 -12.76 -7.21
C PRO A 108 3.98 -11.83 -7.92
N VAL A 109 4.25 -10.53 -7.87
CA VAL A 109 3.34 -9.56 -8.49
C VAL A 109 3.39 -9.72 -10.02
N ASN A 110 2.24 -9.47 -10.64
CA ASN A 110 2.17 -9.42 -12.10
C ASN A 110 2.48 -8.00 -12.54
N THR A 111 3.64 -7.81 -13.15
CA THR A 111 4.12 -6.48 -13.50
C THR A 111 3.25 -5.78 -14.54
N ARG A 112 2.47 -6.55 -15.30
CA ARG A 112 1.58 -5.96 -16.31
C ARG A 112 0.30 -5.41 -15.73
N THR A 113 -0.16 -5.97 -14.59
CA THR A 113 -1.45 -5.59 -14.02
C THR A 113 -1.33 -4.88 -12.69
N LEU A 114 -0.13 -4.79 -12.12
CA LEU A 114 0.04 -4.24 -10.78
C LEU A 114 -0.49 -2.80 -10.67
N GLY A 115 -0.15 -1.95 -11.64
CA GLY A 115 -0.62 -0.58 -11.64
C GLY A 115 -2.13 -0.48 -11.68
N ASP A 116 -2.76 -1.31 -12.50
CA ASP A 116 -4.22 -1.32 -12.60
C ASP A 116 -4.86 -1.82 -11.31
N GLN A 117 -4.27 -2.85 -10.70
CA GLN A 117 -4.76 -3.35 -9.43
C GLN A 117 -4.70 -2.28 -8.35
N VAL A 118 -3.59 -1.54 -8.30
CA VAL A 118 -3.44 -0.46 -7.33
C VAL A 118 -4.49 0.63 -7.58
N ARG A 119 -4.70 1.01 -8.83
CA ARG A 119 -5.69 2.04 -9.16
C ARG A 119 -7.10 1.63 -8.74
N GLU A 120 -7.44 0.35 -8.83
CA GLU A 120 -8.75 -0.12 -8.41
C GLU A 120 -8.97 0.08 -6.92
N PHE A 121 -7.92 0.02 -6.12
CA PHE A 121 -8.02 0.17 -4.67
C PHE A 121 -7.91 1.62 -4.20
N LEU A 122 -7.47 2.52 -5.07
CA LEU A 122 -7.39 3.92 -4.71
C LEU A 122 -8.80 4.52 -4.65
N PRO A 123 -9.04 5.45 -3.72
CA PRO A 123 -10.34 6.14 -3.72
C PRO A 123 -10.56 6.84 -5.04
N PRO A 124 -11.80 6.87 -5.55
CA PRO A 124 -12.08 7.60 -6.78
C PRO A 124 -11.83 9.08 -6.56
N GLU A 125 -11.52 9.79 -7.64
CA GLU A 125 -11.38 11.24 -7.55
C GLU A 125 -12.68 11.84 -7.03
N PRO A 126 -12.59 12.79 -6.10
CA PRO A 126 -13.80 13.47 -5.64
C PRO A 126 -14.52 14.12 -6.82
N LEU A 127 -15.84 13.98 -6.84
CA LEU A 127 -16.64 14.57 -7.90
C LEU A 127 -16.46 16.08 -7.97
N GLU A 128 -16.38 16.72 -6.84
CA GLU A 128 -16.14 18.17 -6.81
C GLU A 128 -14.81 18.53 -7.45
N ALA A 129 -13.79 17.69 -7.33
CA ALA A 129 -12.53 17.95 -8.01
C ALA A 129 -12.71 17.81 -9.52
N ALA A 130 -13.46 16.81 -9.95
CA ALA A 130 -13.73 16.62 -11.36
C ALA A 130 -14.61 17.74 -11.91
N GLN A 131 -15.51 18.25 -11.11
CA GLN A 131 -16.49 19.25 -11.53
C GLN A 131 -16.01 20.68 -11.29
N SER A 132 -15.02 20.84 -10.44
CA SER A 132 -14.55 22.19 -10.11
C SER A 132 -13.93 22.90 -11.30
N GLY A 133 -13.60 22.18 -12.34
CA GLY A 133 -13.13 22.76 -13.57
C GLY A 133 -14.23 23.28 -14.47
N ILE A 134 -15.43 23.12 -14.07
CA ILE A 134 -16.59 23.52 -14.87
C ILE A 134 -16.94 24.97 -14.64
#